data_ec14f83474fdef4caddacd64733d9473
#
_entry.id   ec14f83474fdef4caddacd64733d9473
#
_cell.length_a   1.000
_cell.length_b   1.000
_cell.length_c   1.000
_cell.angle_alpha   90.00
_cell.angle_beta   90.00
_cell.angle_gamma   90.00
#
_symmetry.space_group_name_H-M   'P 1'
#
loop_
_entity.id
_entity.type
_entity.pdbx_description
1 polymer ?
#
loop_
_entity_poly.entity_id
_entity_poly.type
_entity_poly.pdbx_seq_one_letter_code
_entity_poly.pdbx_strand_id
1 'polypeptide(L)'
;PYTTLFRSYGTDPSTISDGIVYRDNPNGDGNYWVLPESSTYADWESYGAPGSTNTQWQDLMFRDALYQEYRINVSGGNKNTRYSVSGGYLNQEGVVVNSGFERFTGRINLVQKLSTNVTMTANISGSRTKNSGLATGSSDGLMVKLLRQSPLNSATSSGITEGTGSEEGQVVSNPYIQVRDITNNRYKDNLTARMQLEWKILTELSLNIAGTYEDNHQKTDVFYPANTEQGFKANGRAIVTNAGIKKLSGEAFLTYTNSWKGGHRLKVLAGSTLETYNNNTVRTETQNFPSLNLGVNGLGM
;
A
#
# COMPACT_ATOMS: atom_id res chain seq x y z
N PRO A 1 -27.95 20.95 3.46
CA PRO A 1 -26.97 20.12 4.17
C PRO A 1 -27.40 19.81 5.62
N TYR A 2 -28.16 20.69 6.29
CA TYR A 2 -28.62 20.49 7.68
C TYR A 2 -29.59 19.31 7.83
N THR A 3 -30.36 19.00 6.81
CA THR A 3 -31.38 17.94 6.83
C THR A 3 -30.79 16.53 6.94
N THR A 4 -29.52 16.33 6.58
CA THR A 4 -28.91 15.00 6.58
C THR A 4 -28.44 14.57 7.98
N LEU A 5 -28.00 15.50 8.80
CA LEU A 5 -27.55 15.21 10.17
C LEU A 5 -28.74 14.83 11.07
N PHE A 6 -29.84 15.51 10.92
CA PHE A 6 -31.03 15.30 11.73
C PHE A 6 -31.86 14.05 11.33
N ARG A 7 -31.71 13.59 10.09
CA ARG A 7 -32.33 12.32 9.65
C ARG A 7 -31.73 11.07 10.30
N SER A 8 -30.50 11.16 10.80
CA SER A 8 -29.84 10.01 11.45
C SER A 8 -30.34 9.72 12.87
N TYR A 9 -30.96 10.69 13.52
CA TYR A 9 -31.45 10.57 14.90
C TYR A 9 -32.91 10.09 15.00
N GLY A 10 -33.60 9.88 13.89
CA GLY A 10 -34.99 9.46 13.87
C GLY A 10 -35.96 10.56 14.34
N THR A 11 -37.23 10.18 14.45
CA THR A 11 -38.33 11.07 14.87
C THR A 11 -38.68 10.97 16.35
N ASP A 12 -38.01 10.07 17.11
CA ASP A 12 -38.29 9.84 18.51
C ASP A 12 -37.40 10.74 19.40
N PRO A 13 -37.97 11.72 20.09
CA PRO A 13 -37.24 12.62 20.98
C PRO A 13 -36.51 11.90 22.13
N SER A 14 -36.95 10.69 22.51
CA SER A 14 -36.35 9.92 23.61
C SER A 14 -34.97 9.34 23.26
N THR A 15 -34.60 9.32 21.97
CA THR A 15 -33.32 8.77 21.47
C THR A 15 -32.21 9.80 21.38
N ILE A 16 -32.47 11.07 21.80
CA ILE A 16 -31.53 12.17 21.65
C ILE A 16 -30.92 12.53 22.99
N SER A 17 -29.60 12.77 22.99
CA SER A 17 -28.88 13.21 24.17
C SER A 17 -29.41 14.54 24.71
N ASP A 18 -29.38 14.67 26.02
CA ASP A 18 -29.85 15.85 26.76
C ASP A 18 -29.44 17.17 26.11
N GLY A 19 -30.43 18.00 25.87
CA GLY A 19 -30.22 19.38 25.43
C GLY A 19 -30.67 19.69 23.99
N ILE A 20 -31.05 18.73 23.16
CA ILE A 20 -31.60 18.98 21.83
C ILE A 20 -33.09 18.69 21.82
N VAL A 21 -33.89 19.63 21.38
CA VAL A 21 -35.37 19.54 21.37
C VAL A 21 -35.89 19.54 19.92
N TYR A 22 -36.84 18.64 19.65
CA TYR A 22 -37.53 18.57 18.37
C TYR A 22 -38.70 19.60 18.37
N ARG A 23 -38.72 20.46 17.40
CA ARG A 23 -39.77 21.49 17.26
C ARG A 23 -40.34 21.55 15.87
N ASP A 24 -41.58 21.98 15.77
CA ASP A 24 -42.23 22.33 14.51
C ASP A 24 -41.56 23.52 13.89
N ASN A 25 -41.30 23.45 12.59
CA ASN A 25 -40.73 24.55 11.85
C ASN A 25 -41.84 25.64 11.63
N PRO A 26 -41.62 26.84 12.13
CA PRO A 26 -42.59 27.92 11.94
C PRO A 26 -42.81 28.30 10.46
N ASN A 27 -41.91 27.91 9.57
CA ASN A 27 -42.00 28.16 8.13
C ASN A 27 -42.76 27.06 7.36
N GLY A 28 -43.17 25.97 8.02
CA GLY A 28 -44.02 24.92 7.46
C GLY A 28 -43.36 23.88 6.57
N ASP A 29 -42.04 23.87 6.46
CA ASP A 29 -41.25 22.93 5.63
C ASP A 29 -40.68 21.73 6.38
N GLY A 30 -41.31 21.32 7.47
CA GLY A 30 -40.99 20.16 8.28
C GLY A 30 -40.41 20.52 9.65
N ASN A 31 -40.29 19.52 10.49
CA ASN A 31 -39.80 19.69 11.86
C ASN A 31 -38.27 19.67 11.90
N TYR A 32 -37.69 20.34 12.86
CA TYR A 32 -36.25 20.40 13.04
C TYR A 32 -35.85 20.33 14.53
N TRP A 33 -34.65 19.91 14.75
CA TRP A 33 -34.03 19.86 16.07
C TRP A 33 -33.45 21.19 16.43
N VAL A 34 -33.66 21.62 17.67
CA VAL A 34 -33.17 22.89 18.18
C VAL A 34 -32.47 22.66 19.53
N LEU A 35 -31.54 23.53 19.85
CA LEU A 35 -30.97 23.61 21.19
C LEU A 35 -32.04 24.03 22.19
N PRO A 36 -31.85 23.75 23.52
CA PRO A 36 -32.75 24.21 24.57
C PRO A 36 -33.03 25.72 24.47
N GLU A 37 -34.18 26.15 24.97
CA GLU A 37 -34.53 27.57 24.99
C GLU A 37 -33.54 28.44 25.79
N SER A 38 -32.82 27.82 26.72
CA SER A 38 -31.75 28.47 27.49
C SER A 38 -30.44 28.63 26.71
N SER A 39 -30.35 28.09 25.48
CA SER A 39 -29.12 28.12 24.68
C SER A 39 -28.82 29.53 24.20
N THR A 40 -27.55 29.91 24.27
CA THR A 40 -27.04 31.18 23.76
C THR A 40 -26.77 31.10 22.25
N TYR A 41 -26.57 32.26 21.61
CA TYR A 41 -26.17 32.29 20.20
C TYR A 41 -24.86 31.51 19.94
N ALA A 42 -23.94 31.53 20.88
CA ALA A 42 -22.70 30.75 20.79
C ALA A 42 -22.95 29.23 20.78
N ASP A 43 -23.97 28.74 21.48
CA ASP A 43 -24.36 27.34 21.44
C ASP A 43 -24.91 26.97 20.06
N TRP A 44 -25.69 27.84 19.45
CA TRP A 44 -26.18 27.65 18.09
C TRP A 44 -25.07 27.63 17.06
N GLU A 45 -24.05 28.47 17.19
CA GLU A 45 -22.86 28.42 16.33
C GLU A 45 -22.12 27.11 16.46
N SER A 46 -22.03 26.53 17.65
CA SER A 46 -21.37 25.25 17.88
C SER A 46 -22.11 24.06 17.27
N TYR A 47 -23.45 24.16 17.06
CA TYR A 47 -24.28 23.09 16.53
C TYR A 47 -24.76 23.29 15.09
N GLY A 48 -24.18 24.16 14.33
CA GLY A 48 -24.43 24.25 12.88
C GLY A 48 -25.16 25.52 12.40
N ALA A 49 -25.28 26.52 13.27
CA ALA A 49 -25.74 27.86 12.87
C ALA A 49 -24.71 28.53 11.92
N PRO A 50 -25.09 29.63 11.24
CA PRO A 50 -24.15 30.39 10.44
C PRO A 50 -22.91 30.78 11.26
N GLY A 51 -21.72 30.38 10.80
CA GLY A 51 -20.45 30.53 11.54
C GLY A 51 -19.96 29.27 12.25
N SER A 52 -20.80 28.23 12.36
CA SER A 52 -20.37 26.94 12.93
C SER A 52 -19.40 26.17 12.02
N THR A 53 -18.65 25.26 12.60
CA THR A 53 -17.76 24.36 11.88
C THR A 53 -18.58 23.47 10.92
N ASN A 54 -18.24 23.51 9.64
CA ASN A 54 -18.79 22.62 8.62
C ASN A 54 -17.66 21.98 7.84
N THR A 55 -17.10 20.92 8.41
CA THR A 55 -15.94 20.22 7.86
C THR A 55 -16.36 19.32 6.71
N GLN A 56 -15.89 19.64 5.51
CA GLN A 56 -16.03 18.79 4.32
C GLN A 56 -14.93 17.72 4.33
N TRP A 57 -15.19 16.64 5.05
CA TRP A 57 -14.20 15.58 5.28
C TRP A 57 -13.66 14.96 4.00
N GLN A 58 -14.51 14.85 2.96
CA GLN A 58 -14.08 14.26 1.68
C GLN A 58 -13.11 15.19 0.95
N ASP A 59 -13.34 16.51 0.96
CA ASP A 59 -12.46 17.47 0.30
C ASP A 59 -11.08 17.56 0.96
N LEU A 60 -11.02 17.31 2.28
CA LEU A 60 -9.75 17.23 3.01
C LEU A 60 -8.96 15.95 2.72
N MET A 61 -9.64 14.86 2.39
CA MET A 61 -9.05 13.54 2.24
C MET A 61 -8.69 13.21 0.82
N PHE A 62 -9.45 13.74 -0.15
CA PHE A 62 -9.25 13.47 -1.56
C PHE A 62 -8.58 14.62 -2.28
N ARG A 63 -7.81 14.28 -3.28
CA ARG A 63 -7.14 15.21 -4.18
C ARG A 63 -7.11 14.66 -5.59
N ASP A 64 -6.91 15.57 -6.55
CA ASP A 64 -6.51 15.17 -7.89
C ASP A 64 -5.15 14.48 -7.82
N ALA A 65 -5.03 13.32 -8.44
CA ALA A 65 -3.85 12.47 -8.36
C ALA A 65 -3.19 12.33 -9.72
N LEU A 66 -1.90 12.65 -9.77
CA LEU A 66 -1.11 12.60 -10.99
C LEU A 66 -0.58 11.19 -11.23
N TYR A 67 -0.73 10.70 -12.47
CA TYR A 67 -0.12 9.47 -12.95
C TYR A 67 0.92 9.79 -14.01
N GLN A 68 2.15 9.28 -13.83
CA GLN A 68 3.26 9.44 -14.76
C GLN A 68 3.95 8.11 -14.99
N GLU A 69 4.13 7.75 -16.25
CA GLU A 69 4.88 6.54 -16.62
C GLU A 69 5.82 6.85 -17.78
N TYR A 70 7.08 6.49 -17.58
CA TYR A 70 8.14 6.64 -18.58
C TYR A 70 8.79 5.29 -18.83
N ARG A 71 8.92 4.90 -20.09
CA ARG A 71 9.58 3.66 -20.49
C ARG A 71 10.55 3.92 -21.62
N ILE A 72 11.71 3.29 -21.51
CA ILE A 72 12.70 3.26 -22.56
C ILE A 72 13.05 1.80 -22.85
N ASN A 73 13.19 1.45 -24.11
CA ASN A 73 13.65 0.14 -24.55
C ASN A 73 14.63 0.33 -25.71
N VAL A 74 15.80 -0.31 -25.56
CA VAL A 74 16.84 -0.36 -26.61
C VAL A 74 17.10 -1.82 -26.91
N SER A 75 17.00 -2.20 -28.17
CA SER A 75 17.27 -3.56 -28.61
C SER A 75 18.09 -3.56 -29.89
N GLY A 76 18.90 -4.56 -30.06
CA GLY A 76 19.75 -4.70 -31.22
C GLY A 76 20.39 -6.08 -31.28
N GLY A 77 21.23 -6.25 -32.28
CA GLY A 77 21.98 -7.47 -32.42
C GLY A 77 22.37 -7.81 -33.85
N ASN A 78 22.96 -8.97 -33.97
CA ASN A 78 23.36 -9.57 -35.22
C ASN A 78 23.00 -11.06 -35.23
N LYS A 79 23.57 -11.84 -36.18
CA LYS A 79 23.29 -13.29 -36.31
C LYS A 79 23.65 -14.11 -35.07
N ASN A 80 24.63 -13.62 -34.26
CA ASN A 80 25.15 -14.36 -33.10
C ASN A 80 24.73 -13.75 -31.77
N THR A 81 24.43 -12.46 -31.73
CA THR A 81 24.10 -11.73 -30.51
C THR A 81 22.80 -10.99 -30.67
N ARG A 82 21.89 -11.12 -29.73
CA ARG A 82 20.68 -10.30 -29.61
C ARG A 82 20.59 -9.80 -28.17
N TYR A 83 20.30 -8.52 -28.01
CA TYR A 83 20.13 -7.92 -26.71
C TYR A 83 18.93 -6.98 -26.67
N SER A 84 18.37 -6.85 -25.51
CA SER A 84 17.34 -5.86 -25.20
C SER A 84 17.59 -5.34 -23.78
N VAL A 85 17.64 -4.02 -23.65
CA VAL A 85 17.77 -3.33 -22.37
C VAL A 85 16.56 -2.41 -22.23
N SER A 86 15.85 -2.51 -21.14
CA SER A 86 14.70 -1.66 -20.87
C SER A 86 14.76 -1.07 -19.47
N GLY A 87 14.28 0.16 -19.34
CA GLY A 87 14.11 0.86 -18.08
C GLY A 87 12.73 1.50 -18.01
N GLY A 88 12.18 1.59 -16.82
CA GLY A 88 10.88 2.21 -16.59
C GLY A 88 10.83 2.91 -15.26
N TYR A 89 10.15 4.04 -15.22
CA TYR A 89 9.76 4.76 -14.03
C TYR A 89 8.27 5.00 -14.04
N LEU A 90 7.62 4.70 -12.94
CA LEU A 90 6.20 4.96 -12.72
C LEU A 90 6.06 5.70 -11.39
N ASN A 91 5.33 6.82 -11.44
CA ASN A 91 4.87 7.54 -10.27
C ASN A 91 3.35 7.71 -10.36
N GLN A 92 2.65 7.19 -9.38
CA GLN A 92 1.21 7.28 -9.24
C GLN A 92 0.89 7.87 -7.88
N GLU A 93 0.45 9.11 -7.87
CA GLU A 93 -0.12 9.70 -6.66
C GLU A 93 -1.45 9.02 -6.34
N GLY A 94 -1.74 8.85 -5.05
CA GLY A 94 -3.05 8.35 -4.63
C GLY A 94 -4.07 9.48 -4.52
N VAL A 95 -5.32 9.17 -4.82
CA VAL A 95 -6.44 10.11 -4.62
C VAL A 95 -6.67 10.45 -3.15
N VAL A 96 -6.26 9.59 -2.23
CA VAL A 96 -6.20 9.89 -0.80
C VAL A 96 -4.88 10.59 -0.51
N VAL A 97 -4.92 11.70 0.23
CA VAL A 97 -3.71 12.43 0.62
C VAL A 97 -2.70 11.51 1.34
N ASN A 98 -1.40 11.79 1.22
CA ASN A 98 -0.30 10.99 1.76
C ASN A 98 -0.26 9.53 1.26
N SER A 99 -0.93 9.21 0.17
CA SER A 99 -0.82 7.91 -0.48
C SER A 99 -0.19 8.03 -1.86
N GLY A 100 0.52 6.99 -2.28
CA GLY A 100 1.17 6.97 -3.58
C GLY A 100 1.95 5.69 -3.83
N PHE A 101 2.31 5.49 -5.08
CA PHE A 101 3.08 4.35 -5.54
C PHE A 101 4.16 4.80 -6.52
N GLU A 102 5.40 4.49 -6.23
CA GLU A 102 6.55 4.71 -7.11
C GLU A 102 7.18 3.38 -7.49
N ARG A 103 7.62 3.24 -8.73
CA ARG A 103 8.31 2.06 -9.20
C ARG A 103 9.38 2.38 -10.23
N PHE A 104 10.59 1.93 -9.95
CA PHE A 104 11.69 1.83 -10.91
C PHE A 104 11.82 0.38 -11.36
N THR A 105 12.03 0.16 -12.65
CA THR A 105 12.27 -1.16 -13.21
C THR A 105 13.43 -1.12 -14.19
N GLY A 106 14.24 -2.18 -14.19
CA GLY A 106 15.29 -2.38 -15.17
C GLY A 106 15.31 -3.83 -15.63
N ARG A 107 15.55 -4.06 -16.92
CA ARG A 107 15.68 -5.42 -17.47
C ARG A 107 16.73 -5.45 -18.57
N ILE A 108 17.53 -6.49 -18.54
CA ILE A 108 18.53 -6.82 -19.55
C ILE A 108 18.28 -8.25 -20.00
N ASN A 109 18.13 -8.45 -21.31
CA ASN A 109 18.05 -9.76 -21.92
C ASN A 109 19.17 -9.86 -22.95
N LEU A 110 19.93 -10.94 -22.91
CA LEU A 110 21.02 -11.24 -23.83
C LEU A 110 20.87 -12.68 -24.32
N VAL A 111 20.90 -12.86 -25.62
CA VAL A 111 21.03 -14.17 -26.27
C VAL A 111 22.28 -14.15 -27.11
N GLN A 112 23.23 -15.01 -26.77
CA GLN A 112 24.53 -15.13 -27.42
C GLN A 112 24.76 -16.53 -27.95
N LYS A 113 24.96 -16.67 -29.25
CA LYS A 113 25.47 -17.90 -29.83
C LYS A 113 26.98 -17.95 -29.62
N LEU A 114 27.43 -18.84 -28.75
CA LEU A 114 28.86 -19.03 -28.43
C LEU A 114 29.54 -19.88 -29.51
N SER A 115 28.78 -20.82 -30.10
CA SER A 115 29.18 -21.63 -31.25
C SER A 115 27.94 -22.03 -32.07
N THR A 116 28.13 -22.83 -33.09
CA THR A 116 27.02 -23.42 -33.89
C THR A 116 26.06 -24.26 -33.01
N ASN A 117 26.59 -24.84 -31.94
CA ASN A 117 25.87 -25.82 -31.11
C ASN A 117 25.61 -25.31 -29.69
N VAL A 118 26.13 -24.14 -29.30
CA VAL A 118 26.00 -23.60 -27.93
C VAL A 118 25.39 -22.22 -27.97
N THR A 119 24.28 -22.05 -27.26
CA THR A 119 23.61 -20.76 -27.07
C THR A 119 23.49 -20.45 -25.59
N MET A 120 23.91 -19.26 -25.21
CA MET A 120 23.75 -18.70 -23.86
C MET A 120 22.62 -17.67 -23.87
N THR A 121 21.77 -17.75 -22.87
CA THR A 121 20.75 -16.75 -22.59
C THR A 121 20.93 -16.20 -21.19
N ALA A 122 21.02 -14.88 -21.04
CA ALA A 122 21.09 -14.23 -19.76
C ALA A 122 19.92 -13.22 -19.64
N ASN A 123 19.21 -13.30 -18.52
CA ASN A 123 18.10 -12.42 -18.20
C ASN A 123 18.35 -11.84 -16.80
N ILE A 124 18.45 -10.53 -16.70
CA ILE A 124 18.59 -9.83 -15.44
C ILE A 124 17.43 -8.83 -15.35
N SER A 125 16.69 -8.85 -14.27
CA SER A 125 15.64 -7.88 -14.00
C SER A 125 15.68 -7.41 -12.56
N GLY A 126 15.50 -6.11 -12.36
CA GLY A 126 15.42 -5.50 -11.06
C GLY A 126 14.25 -4.52 -10.99
N SER A 127 13.68 -4.39 -9.80
CA SER A 127 12.71 -3.35 -9.52
C SER A 127 12.83 -2.86 -8.10
N ARG A 128 12.61 -1.55 -7.91
CA ARG A 128 12.42 -0.92 -6.61
C ARG A 128 11.06 -0.26 -6.60
N THR A 129 10.24 -0.58 -5.60
CA THR A 129 8.93 0.03 -5.40
C THR A 129 8.86 0.70 -4.04
N LYS A 130 8.13 1.82 -3.98
CA LYS A 130 7.70 2.46 -2.74
C LYS A 130 6.18 2.59 -2.79
N ASN A 131 5.51 2.09 -1.78
CA ASN A 131 4.07 2.26 -1.59
C ASN A 131 3.85 2.99 -0.27
N SER A 132 3.14 4.10 -0.32
CA SER A 132 2.84 4.95 0.83
C SER A 132 1.34 5.02 1.05
N GLY A 133 0.93 5.14 2.31
CA GLY A 133 -0.48 5.37 2.67
C GLY A 133 -1.10 4.30 3.54
N LEU A 134 -2.26 4.61 4.09
CA LEU A 134 -3.02 3.74 4.97
C LEU A 134 -3.93 2.82 4.17
N ALA A 135 -4.28 1.67 4.76
CA ALA A 135 -5.29 0.78 4.20
C ALA A 135 -6.67 1.45 4.26
N THR A 136 -7.37 1.45 3.13
CA THR A 136 -8.68 2.11 2.99
C THR A 136 -9.86 1.15 3.01
N GLY A 137 -9.64 -0.15 2.77
CA GLY A 137 -10.67 -1.12 2.37
C GLY A 137 -11.14 -2.11 3.45
N SER A 138 -10.93 -1.87 4.75
CA SER A 138 -11.46 -2.73 5.81
C SER A 138 -12.77 -2.18 6.39
N SER A 139 -13.56 -3.03 7.10
CA SER A 139 -14.78 -2.63 7.81
C SER A 139 -14.56 -1.52 8.83
N ASP A 140 -13.33 -1.40 9.36
CA ASP A 140 -12.83 -0.35 10.25
C ASP A 140 -11.83 0.58 9.55
N GLY A 141 -11.80 0.52 8.22
CA GLY A 141 -10.87 1.27 7.41
C GLY A 141 -11.12 2.76 7.45
N LEU A 142 -10.11 3.49 7.02
CA LEU A 142 -10.10 4.95 6.97
C LEU A 142 -11.34 5.54 6.29
N MET A 143 -11.82 4.93 5.19
CA MET A 143 -13.01 5.40 4.46
C MET A 143 -14.28 5.32 5.29
N VAL A 144 -14.45 4.23 6.05
CA VAL A 144 -15.62 4.08 6.93
C VAL A 144 -15.58 5.07 8.07
N LYS A 145 -14.39 5.30 8.66
CA LYS A 145 -14.20 6.32 9.71
C LYS A 145 -14.50 7.72 9.18
N LEU A 146 -14.08 8.03 7.96
CA LEU A 146 -14.36 9.30 7.30
C LEU A 146 -15.85 9.54 7.10
N LEU A 147 -16.57 8.57 6.56
CA LEU A 147 -17.99 8.67 6.25
C LEU A 147 -18.88 8.76 7.51
N ARG A 148 -18.37 8.30 8.64
CA ARG A 148 -19.07 8.37 9.94
C ARG A 148 -18.77 9.67 10.71
N GLN A 149 -17.81 10.48 10.25
CA GLN A 149 -17.48 11.73 10.95
C GLN A 149 -18.58 12.77 10.81
N SER A 150 -18.90 13.43 11.93
CA SER A 150 -19.79 14.58 11.94
C SER A 150 -19.14 15.78 11.25
N PRO A 151 -19.82 16.49 10.38
CA PRO A 151 -19.32 17.74 9.80
C PRO A 151 -19.12 18.85 10.85
N LEU A 152 -19.71 18.70 12.03
CA LEU A 152 -19.53 19.65 13.16
C LEU A 152 -18.19 19.49 13.85
N ASN A 153 -17.50 18.38 13.64
CA ASN A 153 -16.16 18.16 14.21
C ASN A 153 -15.11 18.94 13.42
N SER A 154 -14.22 19.65 14.12
CA SER A 154 -13.12 20.37 13.47
C SER A 154 -12.06 19.41 12.94
N ALA A 155 -11.57 19.65 11.74
CA ALA A 155 -10.44 18.93 11.15
C ALA A 155 -9.13 19.14 11.93
N THR A 156 -9.00 20.24 12.65
CA THR A 156 -7.79 20.62 13.41
C THR A 156 -7.86 20.26 14.88
N SER A 157 -9.03 19.82 15.38
CA SER A 157 -9.12 19.35 16.76
C SER A 157 -8.15 18.21 16.97
N SER A 158 -7.45 18.18 18.10
CA SER A 158 -6.40 17.22 18.44
C SER A 158 -6.89 15.76 18.56
N GLY A 159 -8.05 15.49 18.06
CA GLY A 159 -8.59 14.23 17.55
C GLY A 159 -8.63 13.02 18.46
N ILE A 160 -8.27 13.13 19.71
CA ILE A 160 -8.38 12.02 20.64
C ILE A 160 -9.23 12.51 21.81
N THR A 161 -10.48 12.05 21.84
CA THR A 161 -11.34 12.15 23.03
C THR A 161 -11.46 10.75 23.64
N GLU A 162 -11.12 10.59 24.89
CA GLU A 162 -11.56 9.43 25.66
C GLU A 162 -13.08 9.52 25.76
N GLY A 163 -13.79 8.50 25.31
CA GLY A 163 -15.25 8.45 25.40
C GLY A 163 -15.68 8.54 26.88
N THR A 164 -16.55 9.49 27.18
CA THR A 164 -17.22 9.59 28.48
C THR A 164 -18.56 8.89 28.38
N GLY A 165 -18.72 7.77 29.05
CA GLY A 165 -20.00 7.02 29.07
C GLY A 165 -19.82 5.51 28.99
N SER A 166 -20.81 4.80 28.49
CA SER A 166 -20.82 3.32 28.35
C SER A 166 -19.73 2.74 27.45
N GLU A 167 -18.94 3.59 26.79
CA GLU A 167 -17.80 3.26 25.94
C GLU A 167 -16.48 3.76 26.52
N GLU A 168 -16.32 3.70 27.85
CA GLU A 168 -15.06 4.05 28.54
C GLU A 168 -13.88 3.28 27.92
N GLY A 169 -12.89 4.03 27.43
CA GLY A 169 -11.68 3.49 26.81
C GLY A 169 -11.72 3.41 25.29
N GLN A 170 -12.80 3.81 24.62
CA GLN A 170 -12.81 3.94 23.18
C GLN A 170 -12.16 5.27 22.76
N VAL A 171 -11.07 5.16 22.02
CA VAL A 171 -10.36 6.32 21.47
C VAL A 171 -11.03 6.70 20.14
N VAL A 172 -11.75 7.80 20.11
CA VAL A 172 -12.29 8.36 18.86
C VAL A 172 -11.21 9.22 18.23
N SER A 173 -10.80 8.87 17.03
CA SER A 173 -9.75 9.60 16.32
C SER A 173 -10.27 10.30 15.08
N ASN A 174 -9.74 11.50 14.86
CA ASN A 174 -9.96 12.27 13.65
C ASN A 174 -9.31 11.55 12.43
N PRO A 175 -10.08 11.10 11.41
CA PRO A 175 -9.55 10.37 10.28
C PRO A 175 -8.57 11.20 9.44
N TYR A 176 -8.73 12.52 9.39
CA TYR A 176 -7.82 13.41 8.69
C TYR A 176 -6.43 13.44 9.36
N ILE A 177 -6.39 13.48 10.69
CA ILE A 177 -5.12 13.40 11.44
C ILE A 177 -4.44 12.04 11.19
N GLN A 178 -5.21 10.94 11.15
CA GLN A 178 -4.64 9.63 10.83
C GLN A 178 -3.96 9.64 9.46
N VAL A 179 -4.63 10.16 8.43
CA VAL A 179 -4.05 10.21 7.08
C VAL A 179 -2.86 11.14 6.98
N ARG A 180 -2.93 12.30 7.63
CA ARG A 180 -1.89 13.32 7.57
C ARG A 180 -0.63 12.90 8.31
N ASP A 181 -0.78 12.31 9.50
CA ASP A 181 0.32 12.17 10.46
C ASP A 181 0.86 10.75 10.57
N ILE A 182 0.07 9.71 10.26
CA ILE A 182 0.57 8.34 10.25
C ILE A 182 1.46 8.14 9.02
N THR A 183 2.68 7.71 9.27
CA THR A 183 3.58 7.24 8.21
C THR A 183 3.41 5.74 8.04
N ASN A 184 3.15 5.28 6.82
CA ASN A 184 3.15 3.87 6.45
C ASN A 184 3.77 3.74 5.05
N ASN A 185 5.06 3.43 5.03
CA ASN A 185 5.83 3.27 3.81
C ASN A 185 6.30 1.82 3.67
N ARG A 186 6.05 1.24 2.51
CA ARG A 186 6.55 -0.09 2.15
C ARG A 186 7.49 0.03 0.96
N TYR A 187 8.72 -0.35 1.16
CA TYR A 187 9.75 -0.45 0.12
C TYR A 187 9.92 -1.91 -0.25
N LYS A 188 10.01 -2.20 -1.54
CA LYS A 188 10.28 -3.55 -2.01
C LYS A 188 11.30 -3.50 -3.14
N ASP A 189 12.41 -4.18 -2.93
CA ASP A 189 13.49 -4.38 -3.89
C ASP A 189 13.46 -5.82 -4.36
N ASN A 190 13.43 -6.03 -5.68
CA ASN A 190 13.49 -7.36 -6.28
C ASN A 190 14.62 -7.38 -7.30
N LEU A 191 15.43 -8.41 -7.24
CA LEU A 191 16.46 -8.72 -8.24
C LEU A 191 16.31 -10.18 -8.65
N THR A 192 16.22 -10.42 -9.95
CA THR A 192 16.24 -11.76 -10.54
C THR A 192 17.31 -11.80 -11.60
N ALA A 193 18.22 -12.74 -11.49
CA ALA A 193 19.25 -13.02 -12.50
C ALA A 193 19.17 -14.48 -12.90
N ARG A 194 18.94 -14.75 -14.17
CA ARG A 194 18.91 -16.10 -14.75
C ARG A 194 19.92 -16.22 -15.88
N MET A 195 20.72 -17.26 -15.85
CA MET A 195 21.62 -17.64 -16.92
C MET A 195 21.31 -19.04 -17.35
N GLN A 196 21.17 -19.25 -18.65
CA GLN A 196 20.87 -20.52 -19.27
C GLN A 196 21.86 -20.81 -20.41
N LEU A 197 22.31 -22.05 -20.47
CA LEU A 197 23.15 -22.59 -21.53
C LEU A 197 22.39 -23.73 -22.21
N GLU A 198 22.16 -23.60 -23.51
CA GLU A 198 21.65 -24.66 -24.36
C GLU A 198 22.80 -25.20 -25.20
N TRP A 199 23.09 -26.50 -25.06
CA TRP A 199 24.11 -27.18 -25.82
C TRP A 199 23.50 -28.33 -26.61
N LYS A 200 23.57 -28.24 -27.95
CA LYS A 200 23.22 -29.31 -28.89
C LYS A 200 24.42 -30.22 -29.01
N ILE A 201 24.45 -31.29 -28.22
CA ILE A 201 25.55 -32.28 -28.20
C ILE A 201 25.54 -33.07 -29.54
N LEU A 202 24.38 -33.53 -29.94
CA LEU A 202 24.09 -34.17 -31.22
C LEU A 202 22.84 -33.53 -31.84
N THR A 203 22.52 -33.92 -33.06
CA THR A 203 21.29 -33.44 -33.74
C THR A 203 20.04 -33.83 -32.94
N GLU A 204 20.07 -35.01 -32.32
CA GLU A 204 18.97 -35.58 -31.57
C GLU A 204 19.06 -35.30 -30.05
N LEU A 205 20.24 -34.85 -29.55
CA LEU A 205 20.52 -34.74 -28.10
C LEU A 205 20.90 -33.30 -27.74
N SER A 206 20.15 -32.69 -26.85
CA SER A 206 20.44 -31.37 -26.30
C SER A 206 20.46 -31.39 -24.76
N LEU A 207 21.37 -30.61 -24.21
CA LEU A 207 21.50 -30.34 -22.78
C LEU A 207 21.16 -28.86 -22.49
N ASN A 208 20.25 -28.64 -21.58
CA ASN A 208 19.93 -27.31 -21.04
C ASN A 208 20.37 -27.25 -19.57
N ILE A 209 21.20 -26.28 -19.24
CA ILE A 209 21.62 -26.00 -17.86
C ILE A 209 21.20 -24.55 -17.58
N ALA A 210 20.55 -24.30 -16.45
CA ALA A 210 20.26 -22.94 -16.04
C ALA A 210 20.47 -22.76 -14.54
N GLY A 211 20.86 -21.55 -14.18
CA GLY A 211 20.94 -21.06 -12.80
C GLY A 211 20.11 -19.79 -12.66
N THR A 212 19.38 -19.70 -11.56
CA THR A 212 18.58 -18.50 -11.23
C THR A 212 18.89 -18.06 -9.81
N TYR A 213 19.19 -16.79 -9.65
CA TYR A 213 19.33 -16.12 -8.37
C TYR A 213 18.19 -15.11 -8.21
N GLU A 214 17.49 -15.15 -7.09
CA GLU A 214 16.46 -14.21 -6.73
C GLU A 214 16.77 -13.62 -5.35
N ASP A 215 16.70 -12.27 -5.27
CA ASP A 215 16.83 -11.53 -4.02
C ASP A 215 15.63 -10.57 -3.90
N ASN A 216 14.79 -10.82 -2.93
CA ASN A 216 13.60 -10.04 -2.65
C ASN A 216 13.74 -9.46 -1.24
N HIS A 217 13.82 -8.14 -1.13
CA HIS A 217 13.90 -7.45 0.14
C HIS A 217 12.71 -6.51 0.29
N GLN A 218 12.03 -6.58 1.45
CA GLN A 218 10.93 -5.70 1.79
C GLN A 218 11.19 -5.02 3.12
N LYS A 219 11.14 -3.70 3.13
CA LYS A 219 11.15 -2.88 4.34
C LYS A 219 9.79 -2.20 4.50
N THR A 220 9.19 -2.31 5.67
CA THR A 220 7.96 -1.60 6.02
C THR A 220 8.23 -0.73 7.23
N ASP A 221 8.00 0.57 7.08
CA ASP A 221 8.15 1.59 8.10
C ASP A 221 6.77 2.12 8.47
N VAL A 222 6.35 1.93 9.71
CA VAL A 222 5.09 2.45 10.23
C VAL A 222 5.37 3.30 11.45
N PHE A 223 4.82 4.52 11.47
CA PHE A 223 4.87 5.38 12.64
C PHE A 223 3.47 5.92 12.95
N TYR A 224 3.06 5.71 14.18
CA TYR A 224 1.83 6.21 14.76
C TYR A 224 2.16 7.30 15.78
N PRO A 225 1.99 8.59 15.46
CA PRO A 225 2.17 9.67 16.43
C PRO A 225 1.18 9.60 17.58
N ALA A 226 1.50 10.22 18.71
CA ALA A 226 0.67 10.21 19.92
C ALA A 226 -0.71 10.86 19.76
N ASN A 227 -0.91 11.67 18.71
CA ASN A 227 -2.20 12.25 18.33
C ASN A 227 -3.05 11.31 17.44
N THR A 228 -2.67 10.05 17.31
CA THR A 228 -3.41 9.03 16.56
C THR A 228 -3.91 7.93 17.51
N GLU A 229 -4.99 7.24 17.12
CA GLU A 229 -5.59 6.17 17.89
C GLU A 229 -4.57 5.09 18.32
N GLN A 230 -3.73 4.66 17.38
CA GLN A 230 -2.75 3.60 17.62
C GLN A 230 -1.51 4.08 18.37
N GLY A 231 -1.22 5.38 18.33
CA GLY A 231 -0.07 5.98 19.00
C GLY A 231 -0.36 6.59 20.37
N PHE A 232 -1.62 6.88 20.67
CA PHE A 232 -2.01 7.63 21.86
C PHE A 232 -1.53 6.98 23.16
N LYS A 233 -1.97 5.74 23.42
CA LYS A 233 -1.61 5.02 24.66
C LYS A 233 -0.10 4.71 24.78
N ALA A 234 0.58 4.69 23.65
CA ALA A 234 2.00 4.38 23.55
C ALA A 234 2.91 5.62 23.54
N ASN A 235 2.33 6.84 23.64
CA ASN A 235 3.03 8.11 23.45
C ASN A 235 3.93 8.10 22.19
N GLY A 236 3.33 7.70 21.07
CA GLY A 236 4.01 7.40 19.82
C GLY A 236 4.49 5.96 19.73
N ARG A 237 4.30 5.35 18.56
CA ARG A 237 4.66 3.95 18.28
C ARG A 237 5.28 3.85 16.90
N ALA A 238 6.48 3.27 16.80
CA ALA A 238 7.13 2.96 15.53
C ALA A 238 7.32 1.47 15.37
N ILE A 239 7.11 1.00 14.15
CA ILE A 239 7.32 -0.39 13.75
C ILE A 239 8.13 -0.40 12.47
N VAL A 240 9.29 -1.04 12.49
CA VAL A 240 10.09 -1.31 11.29
C VAL A 240 10.19 -2.82 11.09
N THR A 241 9.76 -3.27 9.94
CA THR A 241 9.87 -4.68 9.56
C THR A 241 10.74 -4.80 8.33
N ASN A 242 11.82 -5.59 8.43
CA ASN A 242 12.68 -5.96 7.33
C ASN A 242 12.49 -7.45 7.05
N ALA A 243 12.06 -7.79 5.84
CA ALA A 243 11.89 -9.16 5.38
C ALA A 243 12.74 -9.37 4.12
N GLY A 244 13.55 -10.42 4.11
CA GLY A 244 14.41 -10.77 3.00
C GLY A 244 14.23 -12.23 2.60
N ILE A 245 14.09 -12.49 1.29
CA ILE A 245 14.02 -13.82 0.71
C ILE A 245 15.11 -13.92 -0.35
N LYS A 246 16.04 -14.87 -0.15
CA LYS A 246 17.05 -15.21 -1.15
C LYS A 246 16.83 -16.64 -1.62
N LYS A 247 16.80 -16.80 -2.94
CA LYS A 247 16.61 -18.08 -3.58
C LYS A 247 17.69 -18.28 -4.64
N LEU A 248 18.33 -19.45 -4.59
CA LEU A 248 19.25 -19.91 -5.62
C LEU A 248 18.73 -21.24 -6.15
N SER A 249 18.50 -21.32 -7.46
CA SER A 249 18.07 -22.54 -8.12
C SER A 249 18.97 -22.88 -9.29
N GLY A 250 19.25 -24.17 -9.45
CA GLY A 250 19.96 -24.76 -10.57
C GLY A 250 19.10 -25.85 -11.21
N GLU A 251 19.12 -25.93 -12.53
CA GLU A 251 18.39 -26.95 -13.27
C GLU A 251 19.24 -27.48 -14.43
N ALA A 252 19.15 -28.77 -14.70
CA ALA A 252 19.78 -29.40 -15.85
C ALA A 252 18.80 -30.41 -16.47
N PHE A 253 18.57 -30.27 -17.77
CA PHE A 253 17.67 -31.13 -18.54
C PHE A 253 18.35 -31.66 -19.80
N LEU A 254 18.37 -32.97 -19.97
CA LEU A 254 18.81 -33.65 -21.16
C LEU A 254 17.57 -34.03 -21.98
N THR A 255 17.53 -33.61 -23.24
CA THR A 255 16.43 -33.90 -24.16
C THR A 255 16.95 -34.69 -25.35
N TYR A 256 16.40 -35.87 -25.55
CA TYR A 256 16.59 -36.68 -26.77
C TYR A 256 15.35 -36.60 -27.63
N THR A 257 15.54 -36.27 -28.91
CA THR A 257 14.42 -36.22 -29.88
C THR A 257 14.86 -36.89 -31.18
N ASN A 258 14.13 -37.92 -31.59
CA ASN A 258 14.39 -38.59 -32.85
C ASN A 258 13.09 -38.85 -33.60
N SER A 259 13.18 -38.86 -34.93
CA SER A 259 12.06 -39.12 -35.84
C SER A 259 12.51 -40.15 -36.88
N TRP A 260 11.76 -41.22 -36.98
CA TRP A 260 12.05 -42.28 -37.93
C TRP A 260 11.12 -42.26 -39.15
N LYS A 261 11.57 -42.92 -40.25
CA LYS A 261 10.71 -43.13 -41.40
C LYS A 261 9.48 -43.95 -40.99
N GLY A 262 8.29 -43.49 -41.35
CA GLY A 262 7.02 -44.10 -40.94
C GLY A 262 6.21 -43.22 -39.96
N GLY A 263 6.64 -41.98 -39.71
CA GLY A 263 5.87 -41.00 -38.94
C GLY A 263 6.04 -41.10 -37.41
N HIS A 264 6.90 -41.97 -36.91
CA HIS A 264 7.15 -42.13 -35.50
C HIS A 264 8.14 -41.06 -35.00
N ARG A 265 7.76 -40.35 -33.90
CA ARG A 265 8.61 -39.40 -33.22
C ARG A 265 8.69 -39.77 -31.72
N LEU A 266 9.90 -39.84 -31.19
CA LEU A 266 10.17 -40.05 -29.76
C LEU A 266 10.84 -38.82 -29.22
N LYS A 267 10.34 -38.33 -28.06
CA LYS A 267 10.99 -37.30 -27.24
C LYS A 267 11.10 -37.82 -25.83
N VAL A 268 12.33 -37.88 -25.31
CA VAL A 268 12.63 -38.28 -23.92
C VAL A 268 13.28 -37.09 -23.24
N LEU A 269 12.83 -36.78 -22.04
CA LEU A 269 13.39 -35.74 -21.18
C LEU A 269 13.81 -36.37 -19.86
N ALA A 270 15.03 -36.09 -19.43
CA ALA A 270 15.55 -36.43 -18.11
C ALA A 270 16.20 -35.18 -17.51
N GLY A 271 15.97 -34.91 -16.23
CA GLY A 271 16.53 -33.72 -15.62
C GLY A 271 16.50 -33.73 -14.11
N SER A 272 17.19 -32.77 -13.53
CA SER A 272 17.25 -32.53 -12.09
C SER A 272 17.19 -31.04 -11.82
N THR A 273 16.59 -30.69 -10.68
CA THR A 273 16.54 -29.33 -10.14
C THR A 273 17.01 -29.32 -8.70
N LEU A 274 17.78 -28.30 -8.36
CA LEU A 274 18.23 -28.01 -7.00
C LEU A 274 17.79 -26.60 -6.63
N GLU A 275 17.30 -26.42 -5.43
CA GLU A 275 16.87 -25.11 -4.92
C GLU A 275 17.30 -24.93 -3.48
N THR A 276 17.81 -23.75 -3.16
CA THR A 276 18.02 -23.28 -1.80
C THR A 276 17.17 -22.05 -1.55
N TYR A 277 16.55 -22.01 -0.39
CA TYR A 277 15.66 -20.94 0.02
C TYR A 277 16.05 -20.44 1.40
N ASN A 278 16.27 -19.13 1.53
CA ASN A 278 16.55 -18.48 2.80
C ASN A 278 15.55 -17.34 3.00
N ASN A 279 14.84 -17.36 4.11
CA ASN A 279 13.90 -16.33 4.51
C ASN A 279 14.30 -15.78 5.89
N ASN A 280 14.46 -14.47 5.98
CA ASN A 280 14.76 -13.77 7.22
C ASN A 280 13.79 -12.60 7.40
N THR A 281 13.19 -12.51 8.60
CA THR A 281 12.31 -11.40 8.96
C THR A 281 12.72 -10.87 10.32
N VAL A 282 12.98 -9.57 10.37
CA VAL A 282 13.28 -8.84 11.61
C VAL A 282 12.22 -7.75 11.76
N ARG A 283 11.54 -7.77 12.91
CA ARG A 283 10.59 -6.73 13.31
C ARG A 283 11.09 -6.03 14.56
N THR A 284 11.21 -4.73 14.48
CA THR A 284 11.56 -3.85 15.59
C THR A 284 10.36 -2.94 15.91
N GLU A 285 10.02 -2.84 17.16
CA GLU A 285 8.92 -1.99 17.64
C GLU A 285 9.41 -1.17 18.82
N THR A 286 9.10 0.13 18.79
CA THR A 286 9.46 1.10 19.85
C THR A 286 8.26 1.97 20.16
N GLN A 287 8.14 2.34 21.43
CA GLN A 287 7.08 3.18 21.98
C GLN A 287 7.70 4.28 22.87
N ASN A 288 6.87 5.26 23.25
CA ASN A 288 7.22 6.34 24.18
C ASN A 288 8.33 7.26 23.61
N PHE A 289 8.01 7.92 22.52
CA PHE A 289 8.95 8.82 21.84
C PHE A 289 9.10 10.15 22.60
N PRO A 290 10.33 10.61 22.87
CA PRO A 290 10.58 11.92 23.48
C PRO A 290 10.23 13.07 22.53
N SER A 291 10.24 12.83 21.23
CA SER A 291 9.85 13.77 20.18
C SER A 291 9.18 13.04 19.01
N LEU A 292 7.99 13.47 18.64
CA LEU A 292 7.22 12.89 17.53
C LEU A 292 7.83 13.22 16.15
N ASN A 293 8.69 14.23 16.07
CA ASN A 293 9.35 14.63 14.82
C ASN A 293 10.40 13.62 14.34
N LEU A 294 10.85 12.71 15.19
CA LEU A 294 11.84 11.70 14.85
C LEU A 294 11.24 10.56 14.00
N GLY A 295 9.92 10.32 14.14
CA GLY A 295 9.24 9.24 13.42
C GLY A 295 9.96 7.90 13.59
N VAL A 296 10.05 7.12 12.53
CA VAL A 296 10.75 5.81 12.53
C VAL A 296 12.27 5.93 12.73
N ASN A 297 12.84 7.11 12.57
CA ASN A 297 14.29 7.33 12.78
C ASN A 297 14.66 7.45 14.27
N GLY A 298 13.68 7.59 15.15
CA GLY A 298 13.88 7.60 16.61
C GLY A 298 13.97 6.20 17.24
N LEU A 299 14.07 5.14 16.43
CA LEU A 299 14.32 3.79 16.93
C LEU A 299 15.71 3.70 17.57
N GLY A 300 15.75 3.40 18.86
CA GLY A 300 17.00 3.23 19.60
C GLY A 300 17.48 4.46 20.38
N MET A 301 16.63 5.48 20.54
CA MET A 301 16.87 6.60 21.43
C MET A 301 16.29 6.36 22.83
#